data_7781e98bbfa106933df50e4e281961d8
#
_entry.id   7781e98bbfa106933df50e4e281961d8
#
_cell.length_a   1.000
_cell.length_b   1.000
_cell.length_c   1.000
_cell.angle_alpha   90.00
_cell.angle_beta   90.00
_cell.angle_gamma   90.00
#
_symmetry.space_group_name_H-M   'P 1'
#
loop_
_entity.id
_entity.type
_entity.pdbx_description
1 polymer ?
#
loop_
_entity_poly.entity_id
_entity_poly.type
_entity_poly.pdbx_seq_one_letter_code
_entity_poly.pdbx_strand_id
1 'polypeptide(L)'
;MIDLTQFTPWTLFTDLGLISILLLVGKFIRVKVKLIQQLFIPPSLIAGLLGLAFGPNGLGWIPLSNDLGTYAAILIALVFGALPLSSPNVSMKEVAKRVGPMWAYAQVGMLLQWALVGLFGLYVIKLIWPDLNDAFGIMLPTGFYGGHGTAAAIGSAFEGLGWDEARSLGMTTATVGVICSIIGGLLMVKWAAKHKQTAFISDFDDLPDELRSGLLPEDKRDSIGEATTSSISIDTLTFHVALVFVVAFLGYMVSQTVKVYYPVLELQIGRASCRER
;
A
#
# COMPACT_ATOMS: atom_id res chain seq x y z
N MET A 1 -32.46 4.37 -3.38
CA MET A 1 -31.36 3.45 -3.02
C MET A 1 -30.31 3.64 -4.09
N ILE A 2 -29.05 3.94 -3.73
CA ILE A 2 -27.96 4.14 -4.71
C ILE A 2 -27.63 2.77 -5.30
N ASP A 3 -27.64 2.65 -6.63
CA ASP A 3 -27.20 1.44 -7.31
C ASP A 3 -25.65 1.40 -7.28
N LEU A 4 -25.09 0.47 -6.50
CA LEU A 4 -23.66 0.29 -6.34
C LEU A 4 -23.07 -0.74 -7.33
N THR A 5 -23.88 -1.26 -8.24
CA THR A 5 -23.45 -2.23 -9.28
C THR A 5 -22.81 -1.54 -10.48
N GLN A 6 -23.08 -0.25 -10.68
CA GLN A 6 -22.50 0.56 -11.73
C GLN A 6 -21.73 1.73 -11.15
N PHE A 7 -20.56 2.00 -11.70
CA PHE A 7 -19.78 3.16 -11.31
C PHE A 7 -20.50 4.46 -11.67
N THR A 8 -20.73 5.29 -10.67
CA THR A 8 -21.25 6.65 -10.81
C THR A 8 -20.46 7.58 -9.90
N PRO A 9 -20.50 8.91 -10.11
CA PRO A 9 -19.91 9.85 -9.15
C PRO A 9 -20.47 9.70 -7.73
N TRP A 10 -21.72 9.27 -7.60
CA TRP A 10 -22.35 9.02 -6.29
C TRP A 10 -21.85 7.74 -5.63
N THR A 11 -21.49 6.72 -6.42
CA THR A 11 -20.81 5.51 -5.92
C THR A 11 -19.48 5.88 -5.30
N LEU A 12 -18.65 6.66 -6.01
CA LEU A 12 -17.37 7.17 -5.50
C LEU A 12 -17.57 7.97 -4.20
N PHE A 13 -18.54 8.88 -4.17
CA PHE A 13 -18.83 9.71 -2.98
C PHE A 13 -19.22 8.84 -1.78
N THR A 14 -20.07 7.85 -1.99
CA THR A 14 -20.51 6.92 -0.96
C THR A 14 -19.35 6.09 -0.42
N ASP A 15 -18.54 5.50 -1.30
CA ASP A 15 -17.36 4.71 -0.91
C ASP A 15 -16.37 5.55 -0.10
N LEU A 16 -16.04 6.75 -0.58
CA LEU A 16 -15.15 7.66 0.14
C LEU A 16 -15.71 8.05 1.51
N GLY A 17 -17.03 8.26 1.61
CA GLY A 17 -17.71 8.52 2.87
C GLY A 17 -17.58 7.36 3.85
N LEU A 18 -17.88 6.14 3.39
CA LEU A 18 -17.77 4.92 4.21
C LEU A 18 -16.32 4.63 4.63
N ILE A 19 -15.36 4.76 3.71
CA ILE A 19 -13.93 4.61 4.02
C ILE A 19 -13.49 5.65 5.06
N SER A 20 -13.96 6.89 4.94
CA SER A 20 -13.64 7.95 5.91
C SER A 20 -14.19 7.63 7.30
N ILE A 21 -15.42 7.12 7.39
CA ILE A 21 -16.00 6.66 8.66
C ILE A 21 -15.13 5.54 9.25
N LEU A 22 -14.77 4.54 8.45
CA LEU A 22 -13.92 3.44 8.90
C LEU A 22 -12.54 3.92 9.39
N LEU A 23 -11.93 4.89 8.71
CA LEU A 23 -10.67 5.50 9.14
C LEU A 23 -10.80 6.23 10.47
N LEU A 24 -11.88 6.97 10.68
CA LEU A 24 -12.15 7.65 11.96
C LEU A 24 -12.39 6.64 13.09
N VAL A 25 -13.15 5.58 12.81
CA VAL A 25 -13.35 4.48 13.77
C VAL A 25 -12.01 3.80 14.08
N GLY A 26 -11.20 3.50 13.07
CA GLY A 26 -9.85 2.96 13.25
C GLY A 26 -8.95 3.86 14.09
N LYS A 27 -9.01 5.19 13.87
CA LYS A 27 -8.30 6.18 14.69
C LYS A 27 -8.79 6.17 16.14
N PHE A 28 -10.12 6.15 16.35
CA PHE A 28 -10.70 6.06 17.68
C PHE A 28 -10.28 4.79 18.42
N ILE A 29 -10.33 3.63 17.77
CA ILE A 29 -9.89 2.35 18.32
C ILE A 29 -8.42 2.42 18.72
N ARG A 30 -7.53 2.95 17.86
CA ARG A 30 -6.12 3.11 18.18
C ARG A 30 -5.90 3.98 19.42
N VAL A 31 -6.63 5.07 19.56
CA VAL A 31 -6.50 5.95 20.73
C VAL A 31 -6.93 5.28 22.03
N LYS A 32 -7.91 4.38 21.98
CA LYS A 32 -8.51 3.75 23.18
C LYS A 32 -7.89 2.40 23.55
N VAL A 33 -7.39 1.65 22.58
CA VAL A 33 -6.94 0.27 22.80
C VAL A 33 -5.43 0.19 22.93
N LYS A 34 -4.94 -0.01 24.15
CA LYS A 34 -3.50 -0.08 24.48
C LYS A 34 -2.74 -1.14 23.65
N LEU A 35 -3.35 -2.31 23.41
CA LEU A 35 -2.73 -3.37 22.61
C LEU A 35 -2.40 -2.89 21.19
N ILE A 36 -3.32 -2.16 20.58
CA ILE A 36 -3.16 -1.60 19.22
C ILE A 36 -2.07 -0.52 19.21
N GLN A 37 -1.99 0.29 20.27
CA GLN A 37 -0.90 1.27 20.44
C GLN A 37 0.45 0.58 20.59
N GLN A 38 0.54 -0.46 21.43
CA GLN A 38 1.75 -1.24 21.64
C GLN A 38 2.23 -1.96 20.38
N LEU A 39 1.31 -2.34 19.51
CA LEU A 39 1.60 -2.96 18.22
C LEU A 39 1.78 -1.93 17.08
N PHE A 40 1.74 -0.62 17.37
CA PHE A 40 1.86 0.47 16.39
C PHE A 40 0.94 0.30 15.17
N ILE A 41 -0.17 -0.43 15.32
CA ILE A 41 -1.08 -0.71 14.20
C ILE A 41 -1.66 0.61 13.68
N PRO A 42 -1.48 0.93 12.40
CA PRO A 42 -2.01 2.17 11.84
C PRO A 42 -3.54 2.14 11.75
N PRO A 43 -4.24 3.29 11.91
CA PRO A 43 -5.69 3.37 11.76
C PRO A 43 -6.20 2.84 10.42
N SER A 44 -5.44 3.02 9.35
CA SER A 44 -5.77 2.54 8.01
C SER A 44 -5.86 1.00 7.93
N LEU A 45 -4.97 0.29 8.65
CA LEU A 45 -5.04 -1.18 8.70
C LEU A 45 -6.30 -1.63 9.47
N ILE A 46 -6.62 -0.97 10.60
CA ILE A 46 -7.84 -1.26 11.36
C ILE A 46 -9.06 -1.02 10.48
N ALA A 47 -9.11 0.12 9.78
CA ALA A 47 -10.19 0.46 8.86
C ALA A 47 -10.33 -0.58 7.73
N GLY A 48 -9.21 -1.02 7.15
CA GLY A 48 -9.19 -2.06 6.13
C GLY A 48 -9.70 -3.40 6.62
N LEU A 49 -9.29 -3.83 7.83
CA LEU A 49 -9.80 -5.06 8.45
C LEU A 49 -11.29 -4.98 8.78
N LEU A 50 -11.77 -3.83 9.27
CA LEU A 50 -13.21 -3.60 9.50
C LEU A 50 -13.97 -3.61 8.17
N GLY A 51 -13.45 -2.96 7.13
CA GLY A 51 -14.03 -2.98 5.79
C GLY A 51 -14.08 -4.37 5.18
N LEU A 52 -13.06 -5.20 5.41
CA LEU A 52 -13.06 -6.60 4.99
C LEU A 52 -14.08 -7.44 5.77
N ALA A 53 -14.14 -7.28 7.09
CA ALA A 53 -15.04 -8.06 7.95
C ALA A 53 -16.53 -7.70 7.75
N PHE A 54 -16.82 -6.41 7.61
CA PHE A 54 -18.20 -5.91 7.52
C PHE A 54 -18.63 -5.53 6.10
N GLY A 55 -17.71 -5.50 5.14
CA GLY A 55 -17.98 -5.21 3.74
C GLY A 55 -18.60 -6.36 2.96
N PRO A 56 -18.75 -6.20 1.63
CA PRO A 56 -19.44 -7.18 0.76
C PRO A 56 -18.82 -8.58 0.79
N ASN A 57 -17.50 -8.67 0.97
CA ASN A 57 -16.78 -9.95 1.02
C ASN A 57 -16.78 -10.60 2.42
N GLY A 58 -17.38 -9.96 3.42
CA GLY A 58 -17.52 -10.47 4.78
C GLY A 58 -19.01 -10.59 5.15
N LEU A 59 -19.43 -9.83 6.19
CA LEU A 59 -20.82 -9.86 6.67
C LEU A 59 -21.82 -9.08 5.80
N GLY A 60 -21.36 -8.29 4.85
CA GLY A 60 -22.24 -7.53 3.95
C GLY A 60 -22.99 -6.35 4.59
N TRP A 61 -22.58 -5.90 5.77
CA TRP A 61 -23.26 -4.81 6.48
C TRP A 61 -22.92 -3.44 5.92
N ILE A 62 -21.71 -3.28 5.39
CA ILE A 62 -21.24 -2.03 4.79
C ILE A 62 -21.28 -2.18 3.27
N PRO A 63 -22.12 -1.40 2.57
CA PRO A 63 -22.29 -1.51 1.13
C PRO A 63 -21.16 -0.77 0.38
N LEU A 64 -19.97 -1.36 0.37
CA LEU A 64 -18.86 -0.87 -0.44
C LEU A 64 -18.96 -1.41 -1.87
N SER A 65 -18.56 -0.61 -2.85
CA SER A 65 -18.56 -1.01 -4.25
C SER A 65 -17.41 -1.97 -4.61
N ASN A 66 -17.50 -2.57 -5.78
CA ASN A 66 -16.43 -3.41 -6.32
C ASN A 66 -15.23 -2.60 -6.88
N ASP A 67 -15.33 -1.26 -6.94
CA ASP A 67 -14.34 -0.37 -7.54
C ASP A 67 -13.19 0.03 -6.60
N LEU A 68 -13.19 -0.46 -5.35
CA LEU A 68 -12.18 -0.12 -4.34
C LEU A 68 -10.73 -0.36 -4.80
N GLY A 69 -10.51 -1.41 -5.60
CA GLY A 69 -9.19 -1.70 -6.17
C GLY A 69 -8.72 -0.61 -7.14
N THR A 70 -9.64 -0.04 -7.90
CA THR A 70 -9.37 1.07 -8.83
C THR A 70 -8.99 2.35 -8.08
N TYR A 71 -9.69 2.66 -6.98
CA TYR A 71 -9.35 3.82 -6.15
C TYR A 71 -7.94 3.69 -5.56
N ALA A 72 -7.57 2.50 -5.08
CA ALA A 72 -6.22 2.25 -4.58
C ALA A 72 -5.15 2.52 -5.66
N ALA A 73 -5.38 2.10 -6.90
CA ALA A 73 -4.46 2.35 -8.02
C ALA A 73 -4.31 3.85 -8.33
N ILE A 74 -5.42 4.60 -8.34
CA ILE A 74 -5.39 6.06 -8.55
C ILE A 74 -4.67 6.76 -7.40
N LEU A 75 -4.99 6.41 -6.14
CA LEU A 75 -4.38 7.02 -4.96
C LEU A 75 -2.87 6.76 -4.89
N ILE A 76 -2.41 5.55 -5.25
CA ILE A 76 -0.99 5.24 -5.38
C ILE A 76 -0.32 6.13 -6.44
N ALA A 77 -0.95 6.33 -7.60
CA ALA A 77 -0.40 7.22 -8.63
C ALA A 77 -0.27 8.66 -8.13
N LEU A 78 -1.25 9.16 -7.36
CA LEU A 78 -1.19 10.49 -6.74
C LEU A 78 -0.05 10.58 -5.70
N VAL A 79 0.14 9.55 -4.87
CA VAL A 79 1.26 9.50 -3.91
C VAL A 79 2.60 9.56 -4.61
N PHE A 80 2.81 8.75 -5.65
CA PHE A 80 4.06 8.77 -6.42
C PHE A 80 4.24 10.08 -7.20
N GLY A 81 3.16 10.71 -7.64
CA GLY A 81 3.20 12.04 -8.26
C GLY A 81 3.58 13.14 -7.27
N ALA A 82 3.18 13.02 -6.01
CA ALA A 82 3.47 14.01 -4.97
C ALA A 82 4.91 13.90 -4.43
N LEU A 83 5.51 12.69 -4.39
CA LEU A 83 6.84 12.47 -3.82
C LEU A 83 7.94 13.37 -4.41
N PRO A 84 8.10 13.51 -5.74
CA PRO A 84 9.11 14.39 -6.32
C PRO A 84 8.87 15.86 -6.00
N LEU A 85 7.58 16.28 -5.89
CA LEU A 85 7.21 17.67 -5.60
C LEU A 85 7.53 18.05 -4.15
N SER A 86 7.48 17.10 -3.22
CA SER A 86 7.76 17.30 -1.79
C SER A 86 9.22 17.07 -1.42
N SER A 87 10.04 16.53 -2.32
CA SER A 87 11.44 16.19 -2.02
C SER A 87 12.32 17.42 -2.04
N PRO A 88 13.17 17.64 -1.01
CA PRO A 88 14.14 18.73 -1.02
C PRO A 88 15.17 18.54 -2.14
N ASN A 89 15.69 19.63 -2.66
CA ASN A 89 16.77 19.62 -3.65
C ASN A 89 18.08 19.15 -3.00
N VAL A 90 18.33 17.85 -3.07
CA VAL A 90 19.58 17.23 -2.61
C VAL A 90 20.42 16.75 -3.80
N SER A 91 21.75 16.82 -3.68
CA SER A 91 22.62 16.33 -4.74
C SER A 91 22.52 14.81 -4.88
N MET A 92 22.62 14.30 -6.11
CA MET A 92 22.59 12.84 -6.37
C MET A 92 23.69 12.09 -5.61
N LYS A 93 24.81 12.72 -5.35
CA LYS A 93 25.90 12.14 -4.54
C LYS A 93 25.47 11.94 -3.09
N GLU A 94 24.74 12.88 -2.53
CA GLU A 94 24.23 12.77 -1.17
C GLU A 94 23.11 11.75 -1.07
N VAL A 95 22.20 11.71 -2.05
CA VAL A 95 21.18 10.67 -2.16
C VAL A 95 21.83 9.29 -2.22
N ALA A 96 22.81 9.08 -3.10
CA ALA A 96 23.49 7.79 -3.22
C ALA A 96 24.19 7.38 -1.91
N LYS A 97 24.79 8.32 -1.18
CA LYS A 97 25.44 8.04 0.10
C LYS A 97 24.45 7.66 1.21
N ARG A 98 23.29 8.32 1.27
CA ARG A 98 22.28 8.10 2.32
C ARG A 98 21.37 6.92 2.01
N VAL A 99 20.92 6.81 0.76
CA VAL A 99 19.92 5.83 0.32
C VAL A 99 20.56 4.55 -0.24
N GLY A 100 21.78 4.66 -0.79
CA GLY A 100 22.46 3.54 -1.46
C GLY A 100 22.57 2.28 -0.62
N PRO A 101 23.03 2.32 0.63
CA PRO A 101 23.10 1.12 1.49
C PRO A 101 21.74 0.47 1.74
N MET A 102 20.71 1.28 1.98
CA MET A 102 19.35 0.83 2.20
C MET A 102 18.76 0.19 0.93
N TRP A 103 19.00 0.83 -0.22
CA TRP A 103 18.62 0.31 -1.53
C TRP A 103 19.30 -1.03 -1.83
N ALA A 104 20.61 -1.12 -1.62
CA ALA A 104 21.36 -2.35 -1.83
C ALA A 104 20.83 -3.50 -0.93
N TYR A 105 20.59 -3.21 0.36
CA TYR A 105 19.97 -4.17 1.28
C TYR A 105 18.61 -4.65 0.78
N ALA A 106 17.75 -3.73 0.35
CA ALA A 106 16.43 -4.05 -0.19
C ALA A 106 16.54 -4.93 -1.45
N GLN A 107 17.46 -4.61 -2.38
CA GLN A 107 17.66 -5.43 -3.59
C GLN A 107 18.16 -6.84 -3.27
N VAL A 108 19.11 -6.98 -2.35
CA VAL A 108 19.57 -8.30 -1.90
C VAL A 108 18.42 -9.09 -1.28
N GLY A 109 17.64 -8.48 -0.41
CA GLY A 109 16.46 -9.11 0.20
C GLY A 109 15.44 -9.58 -0.86
N MET A 110 15.17 -8.74 -1.85
CA MET A 110 14.28 -9.08 -2.96
C MET A 110 14.80 -10.29 -3.75
N LEU A 111 16.03 -10.21 -4.23
CA LEU A 111 16.62 -11.28 -5.04
C LEU A 111 16.69 -12.60 -4.29
N LEU A 112 17.10 -12.57 -3.01
CA LEU A 112 17.13 -13.77 -2.17
C LEU A 112 15.72 -14.35 -1.97
N GLN A 113 14.72 -13.52 -1.72
CA GLN A 113 13.35 -14.00 -1.54
C GLN A 113 12.82 -14.66 -2.82
N TRP A 114 13.00 -14.04 -3.99
CA TRP A 114 12.60 -14.64 -5.26
C TRP A 114 13.35 -15.94 -5.56
N ALA A 115 14.67 -15.96 -5.39
CA ALA A 115 15.49 -17.13 -5.69
C ALA A 115 15.21 -18.27 -4.71
N LEU A 116 15.31 -18.02 -3.39
CA LEU A 116 15.18 -19.07 -2.39
C LEU A 116 13.78 -19.66 -2.36
N VAL A 117 12.75 -18.82 -2.39
CA VAL A 117 11.36 -19.30 -2.31
C VAL A 117 10.92 -19.92 -3.64
N GLY A 118 11.38 -19.42 -4.77
CA GLY A 118 11.17 -20.05 -6.08
C GLY A 118 11.77 -21.45 -6.14
N LEU A 119 13.05 -21.57 -5.76
CA LEU A 119 13.74 -22.88 -5.72
C LEU A 119 13.10 -23.82 -4.70
N PHE A 120 12.72 -23.33 -3.52
CA PHE A 120 12.01 -24.12 -2.52
C PHE A 120 10.67 -24.63 -3.06
N GLY A 121 9.92 -23.79 -3.78
CA GLY A 121 8.68 -24.20 -4.45
C GLY A 121 8.91 -25.33 -5.45
N LEU A 122 9.90 -25.17 -6.33
CA LEU A 122 10.19 -26.13 -7.38
C LEU A 122 10.76 -27.47 -6.86
N TYR A 123 11.65 -27.44 -5.87
CA TYR A 123 12.38 -28.63 -5.46
C TYR A 123 11.85 -29.28 -4.16
N VAL A 124 11.19 -28.53 -3.30
CA VAL A 124 10.72 -29.07 -2.02
C VAL A 124 9.20 -29.20 -2.01
N ILE A 125 8.46 -28.12 -2.32
CA ILE A 125 6.99 -28.17 -2.26
C ILE A 125 6.46 -29.14 -3.32
N LYS A 126 7.03 -29.13 -4.53
CA LYS A 126 6.63 -30.03 -5.63
C LYS A 126 6.91 -31.52 -5.33
N LEU A 127 7.88 -31.84 -4.46
CA LEU A 127 8.06 -33.22 -3.99
C LEU A 127 6.89 -33.72 -3.13
N ILE A 128 6.24 -32.80 -2.40
CA ILE A 128 5.12 -33.12 -1.50
C ILE A 128 3.80 -33.07 -2.28
N TRP A 129 3.67 -32.10 -3.18
CA TRP A 129 2.49 -31.85 -4.02
C TRP A 129 2.89 -31.71 -5.49
N PRO A 130 3.04 -32.84 -6.22
CA PRO A 130 3.53 -32.86 -7.61
C PRO A 130 2.63 -32.08 -8.59
N ASP A 131 1.33 -32.01 -8.31
CA ASP A 131 0.33 -31.39 -9.19
C ASP A 131 0.28 -29.86 -9.08
N LEU A 132 1.03 -29.25 -8.13
CA LEU A 132 1.09 -27.81 -8.01
C LEU A 132 1.80 -27.17 -9.20
N ASN A 133 1.31 -26.00 -9.59
CA ASN A 133 1.93 -25.18 -10.63
C ASN A 133 3.38 -24.85 -10.28
N ASP A 134 4.29 -24.93 -11.26
CA ASP A 134 5.73 -24.66 -11.07
C ASP A 134 6.01 -23.25 -10.53
N ALA A 135 5.14 -22.30 -10.85
CA ALA A 135 5.22 -20.93 -10.37
C ALA A 135 4.66 -20.72 -8.95
N PHE A 136 4.17 -21.77 -8.26
CA PHE A 136 3.56 -21.62 -6.93
C PHE A 136 4.49 -20.93 -5.93
N GLY A 137 5.77 -21.34 -5.90
CA GLY A 137 6.75 -20.75 -4.97
C GLY A 137 6.95 -19.25 -5.15
N ILE A 138 6.93 -18.75 -6.38
CA ILE A 138 7.15 -17.32 -6.64
C ILE A 138 5.94 -16.44 -6.29
N MET A 139 4.77 -17.00 -6.02
CA MET A 139 3.62 -16.22 -5.56
C MET A 139 3.84 -15.61 -4.18
N LEU A 140 4.67 -16.22 -3.33
CA LEU A 140 5.00 -15.66 -2.03
C LEU A 140 5.79 -14.33 -2.16
N PRO A 141 6.97 -14.26 -2.82
CA PRO A 141 7.68 -13.00 -2.99
C PRO A 141 6.89 -11.97 -3.79
N THR A 142 6.03 -12.41 -4.70
CA THR A 142 5.12 -11.54 -5.46
C THR A 142 4.21 -10.73 -4.52
N GLY A 143 3.65 -11.38 -3.50
CA GLY A 143 2.80 -10.72 -2.51
C GLY A 143 3.60 -10.02 -1.41
N PHE A 144 4.58 -10.69 -0.81
CA PHE A 144 5.32 -10.18 0.35
C PHE A 144 6.19 -8.96 0.00
N TYR A 145 6.96 -9.05 -1.07
CA TYR A 145 7.84 -7.96 -1.48
C TYR A 145 7.15 -6.96 -2.41
N GLY A 146 6.39 -7.48 -3.37
CA GLY A 146 5.73 -6.68 -4.37
C GLY A 146 4.42 -6.03 -3.91
N GLY A 147 3.77 -6.59 -2.89
CA GLY A 147 2.48 -6.14 -2.39
C GLY A 147 1.32 -6.41 -3.36
N HIS A 148 0.13 -5.87 -3.04
CA HIS A 148 -1.10 -6.15 -3.78
C HIS A 148 -1.04 -5.76 -5.28
N GLY A 149 -0.34 -4.67 -5.62
CA GLY A 149 -0.18 -4.23 -7.01
C GLY A 149 0.58 -5.25 -7.86
N THR A 150 1.74 -5.69 -7.39
CA THR A 150 2.55 -6.70 -8.08
C THR A 150 1.85 -8.06 -8.09
N ALA A 151 1.18 -8.42 -6.99
CA ALA A 151 0.41 -9.66 -6.87
C ALA A 151 -0.74 -9.71 -7.88
N ALA A 152 -1.48 -8.63 -8.03
CA ALA A 152 -2.53 -8.52 -9.04
C ALA A 152 -1.97 -8.63 -10.46
N ALA A 153 -0.86 -7.93 -10.73
CA ALA A 153 -0.23 -7.91 -12.05
C ALA A 153 0.28 -9.28 -12.48
N ILE A 154 1.12 -9.91 -11.64
CA ILE A 154 1.72 -11.22 -11.93
C ILE A 154 0.65 -12.31 -11.89
N GLY A 155 -0.27 -12.25 -10.92
CA GLY A 155 -1.39 -13.18 -10.84
C GLY A 155 -2.22 -13.17 -12.12
N SER A 156 -2.61 -11.99 -12.63
CA SER A 156 -3.37 -11.90 -13.89
C SER A 156 -2.57 -12.39 -15.11
N ALA A 157 -1.24 -12.24 -15.11
CA ALA A 157 -0.42 -12.79 -16.17
C ALA A 157 -0.46 -14.33 -16.18
N PHE A 158 -0.38 -14.95 -15.00
CA PHE A 158 -0.50 -16.41 -14.87
C PHE A 158 -1.92 -16.94 -15.15
N GLU A 159 -2.96 -16.21 -14.78
CA GLU A 159 -4.35 -16.52 -15.21
C GLU A 159 -4.43 -16.58 -16.74
N GLY A 160 -3.80 -15.62 -17.45
CA GLY A 160 -3.70 -15.61 -18.92
C GLY A 160 -2.92 -16.79 -19.51
N LEU A 161 -2.10 -17.46 -18.72
CA LEU A 161 -1.35 -18.65 -19.07
C LEU A 161 -2.04 -19.98 -18.64
N GLY A 162 -3.26 -19.89 -18.10
CA GLY A 162 -4.07 -21.07 -17.74
C GLY A 162 -3.97 -21.48 -16.27
N TRP A 163 -3.47 -20.61 -15.39
CA TRP A 163 -3.49 -20.86 -13.95
C TRP A 163 -4.51 -19.95 -13.26
N ASP A 164 -5.77 -20.37 -13.20
CA ASP A 164 -6.94 -19.58 -12.80
C ASP A 164 -6.85 -19.04 -11.36
N GLU A 165 -6.19 -19.75 -10.44
CA GLU A 165 -6.10 -19.35 -9.03
C GLU A 165 -4.94 -18.39 -8.73
N ALA A 166 -4.08 -18.10 -9.70
CA ALA A 166 -2.83 -17.36 -9.49
C ALA A 166 -3.07 -15.97 -8.89
N ARG A 167 -4.06 -15.24 -9.39
CA ARG A 167 -4.38 -13.89 -8.87
C ARG A 167 -4.89 -13.94 -7.44
N SER A 168 -5.80 -14.85 -7.14
CA SER A 168 -6.34 -15.03 -5.79
C SER A 168 -5.24 -15.41 -4.80
N LEU A 169 -4.35 -16.32 -5.18
CA LEU A 169 -3.20 -16.73 -4.39
C LEU A 169 -2.24 -15.55 -4.15
N GLY A 170 -1.92 -14.79 -5.19
CA GLY A 170 -1.07 -13.60 -5.09
C GLY A 170 -1.64 -12.54 -4.16
N MET A 171 -2.94 -12.26 -4.26
CA MET A 171 -3.61 -11.31 -3.37
C MET A 171 -3.64 -11.79 -1.92
N THR A 172 -3.81 -13.09 -1.71
CA THR A 172 -3.75 -13.71 -0.38
C THR A 172 -2.35 -13.58 0.22
N THR A 173 -1.31 -13.91 -0.55
CA THR A 173 0.08 -13.75 -0.08
C THR A 173 0.44 -12.29 0.21
N ALA A 174 -0.09 -11.32 -0.57
CA ALA A 174 0.10 -9.90 -0.29
C ALA A 174 -0.55 -9.46 1.02
N THR A 175 -1.76 -9.91 1.30
CA THR A 175 -2.47 -9.61 2.56
C THR A 175 -1.72 -10.20 3.76
N VAL A 176 -1.32 -11.46 3.67
CA VAL A 176 -0.53 -12.12 4.71
C VAL A 176 0.83 -11.42 4.88
N GLY A 177 1.47 -11.03 3.77
CA GLY A 177 2.73 -10.29 3.75
C GLY A 177 2.67 -8.97 4.51
N VAL A 178 1.61 -8.18 4.31
CA VAL A 178 1.40 -6.93 5.06
C VAL A 178 1.26 -7.20 6.57
N ILE A 179 0.46 -8.19 6.94
CA ILE A 179 0.27 -8.56 8.36
C ILE A 179 1.60 -9.04 8.96
N CYS A 180 2.32 -9.93 8.28
CA CYS A 180 3.62 -10.43 8.72
C CYS A 180 4.67 -9.31 8.84
N SER A 181 4.71 -8.37 7.89
CA SER A 181 5.66 -7.25 7.92
C SER A 181 5.41 -6.32 9.11
N ILE A 182 4.14 -6.04 9.43
CA ILE A 182 3.78 -5.20 10.57
C ILE A 182 4.14 -5.91 11.87
N ILE A 183 3.67 -7.14 12.07
CA ILE A 183 3.92 -7.89 13.31
C ILE A 183 5.41 -8.20 13.46
N GLY A 184 6.05 -8.73 12.41
CA GLY A 184 7.48 -9.07 12.41
C GLY A 184 8.36 -7.84 12.60
N GLY A 185 8.06 -6.75 11.88
CA GLY A 185 8.77 -5.48 12.04
C GLY A 185 8.70 -4.93 13.47
N LEU A 186 7.52 -4.98 14.09
CA LEU A 186 7.35 -4.57 15.49
C LEU A 186 8.10 -5.45 16.48
N LEU A 187 8.08 -6.76 16.27
CA LEU A 187 8.85 -7.68 17.11
C LEU A 187 10.34 -7.41 16.98
N MET A 188 10.83 -7.15 15.75
CA MET A 188 12.24 -6.79 15.52
C MET A 188 12.61 -5.45 16.17
N VAL A 189 11.75 -4.43 16.05
CA VAL A 189 11.98 -3.13 16.72
C VAL A 189 12.02 -3.27 18.24
N LYS A 190 11.08 -4.02 18.83
CA LYS A 190 11.08 -4.30 20.28
C LYS A 190 12.32 -5.06 20.71
N TRP A 191 12.72 -6.07 19.95
CA TRP A 191 13.94 -6.82 20.22
C TRP A 191 15.18 -5.91 20.16
N ALA A 192 15.30 -5.11 19.11
CA ALA A 192 16.43 -4.18 18.93
C ALA A 192 16.48 -3.11 20.03
N ALA A 193 15.34 -2.55 20.43
CA ALA A 193 15.25 -1.59 21.53
C ALA A 193 15.71 -2.22 22.86
N LYS A 194 15.21 -3.41 23.17
CA LYS A 194 15.61 -4.16 24.38
C LYS A 194 17.13 -4.45 24.43
N HIS A 195 17.76 -4.68 23.29
CA HIS A 195 19.21 -4.93 23.18
C HIS A 195 20.03 -3.66 22.92
N LYS A 196 19.44 -2.47 23.06
CA LYS A 196 20.10 -1.17 22.84
C LYS A 196 20.74 -1.03 21.45
N GLN A 197 20.14 -1.63 20.45
CA GLN A 197 20.61 -1.61 19.06
C GLN A 197 19.89 -0.54 18.23
N THR A 198 19.08 0.30 18.87
CA THR A 198 18.32 1.39 18.24
C THR A 198 18.94 2.74 18.63
N ALA A 199 19.02 3.67 17.65
CA ALA A 199 19.58 5.01 17.89
C ALA A 199 18.58 5.98 18.55
N PHE A 200 17.27 5.77 18.39
CA PHE A 200 16.24 6.75 18.74
C PHE A 200 15.13 6.22 19.67
N ILE A 201 15.02 4.91 19.88
CA ILE A 201 13.97 4.30 20.70
C ILE A 201 14.64 3.45 21.77
N SER A 202 14.52 3.87 23.04
CA SER A 202 15.08 3.13 24.17
C SER A 202 14.12 2.05 24.65
N ASP A 203 12.86 2.38 24.90
CA ASP A 203 11.81 1.40 25.27
C ASP A 203 10.43 1.93 24.83
N PHE A 204 9.43 1.04 24.67
CA PHE A 204 8.06 1.45 24.30
C PHE A 204 7.42 2.31 25.39
N ASP A 205 7.66 1.98 26.64
CA ASP A 205 7.08 2.69 27.78
C ASP A 205 7.68 4.09 27.99
N ASP A 206 8.88 4.34 27.45
CA ASP A 206 9.53 5.66 27.44
C ASP A 206 9.05 6.55 26.28
N LEU A 207 8.24 6.04 25.36
CA LEU A 207 7.73 6.82 24.25
C LEU A 207 6.69 7.86 24.72
N PRO A 208 6.78 9.11 24.27
CA PRO A 208 5.76 10.13 24.52
C PRO A 208 4.36 9.65 24.12
N ASP A 209 3.35 10.06 24.88
CA ASP A 209 1.95 9.69 24.63
C ASP A 209 1.49 10.05 23.22
N GLU A 210 2.03 11.10 22.63
CA GLU A 210 1.77 11.53 21.27
C GLU A 210 2.20 10.50 20.22
N LEU A 211 3.33 9.80 20.44
CA LEU A 211 3.79 8.73 19.53
C LEU A 211 3.00 7.43 19.74
N ARG A 212 2.53 7.16 20.97
CA ARG A 212 1.71 5.99 21.26
C ARG A 212 0.28 6.14 20.74
N SER A 213 -0.41 7.23 21.13
CA SER A 213 -1.80 7.48 20.74
C SER A 213 -1.94 8.05 19.32
N GLY A 214 -0.89 8.72 18.84
CA GLY A 214 -0.90 9.49 17.59
C GLY A 214 -1.76 10.77 17.69
N LEU A 215 -1.93 11.31 18.90
CA LEU A 215 -2.59 12.60 19.16
C LEU A 215 -1.53 13.60 19.59
N LEU A 216 -1.48 14.75 18.90
CA LEU A 216 -0.63 15.88 19.29
C LEU A 216 -1.36 16.74 20.32
N PRO A 217 -0.71 17.10 21.44
CA PRO A 217 -1.20 18.12 22.37
C PRO A 217 -1.40 19.46 21.63
N GLU A 218 -2.26 20.31 22.16
CA GLU A 218 -2.60 21.60 21.50
C GLU A 218 -1.40 22.50 21.28
N ASP A 219 -0.48 22.52 22.23
CA ASP A 219 0.75 23.29 22.21
C ASP A 219 1.80 22.80 21.20
N LYS A 220 1.64 21.58 20.69
CA LYS A 220 2.54 20.96 19.70
C LYS A 220 1.91 20.80 18.31
N ARG A 221 0.77 21.43 18.07
CA ARG A 221 0.09 21.39 16.77
C ARG A 221 0.68 22.44 15.84
N ASP A 222 1.66 22.01 15.05
CA ASP A 222 2.22 22.87 14.00
C ASP A 222 1.24 23.06 12.84
N SER A 223 1.44 24.12 12.05
CA SER A 223 0.70 24.30 10.80
C SER A 223 0.96 23.14 9.84
N ILE A 224 -0.11 22.65 9.18
CA ILE A 224 -0.02 21.53 8.22
C ILE A 224 0.85 21.90 7.00
N GLY A 225 1.08 23.18 6.76
CA GLY A 225 1.92 23.66 5.66
C GLY A 225 2.05 25.16 5.64
N GLU A 226 2.98 25.66 4.84
CA GLU A 226 3.15 27.09 4.59
C GLU A 226 2.28 27.51 3.40
N ALA A 227 1.67 28.67 3.48
CA ALA A 227 0.94 29.26 2.36
C ALA A 227 1.93 29.71 1.28
N THR A 228 1.97 29.01 0.16
CA THR A 228 2.84 29.33 -0.99
C THR A 228 2.17 30.24 -2.00
N THR A 229 0.85 30.43 -1.90
CA THR A 229 0.04 31.28 -2.76
C THR A 229 -0.83 32.22 -1.94
N SER A 230 -1.07 33.44 -2.47
CA SER A 230 -2.03 34.34 -1.85
C SER A 230 -3.46 33.86 -2.07
N SER A 231 -4.30 33.89 -1.05
CA SER A 231 -5.71 33.51 -1.12
C SER A 231 -6.53 34.36 -2.11
N ILE A 232 -6.03 35.54 -2.49
CA ILE A 232 -6.65 36.39 -3.54
C ILE A 232 -6.45 35.75 -4.94
N SER A 233 -5.38 34.99 -5.14
CA SER A 233 -5.07 34.36 -6.43
C SER A 233 -5.69 32.97 -6.51
N ILE A 234 -5.23 32.06 -5.69
CA ILE A 234 -5.72 30.68 -5.60
C ILE A 234 -5.48 30.15 -4.18
N ASP A 235 -6.40 29.37 -3.67
CA ASP A 235 -6.22 28.69 -2.39
C ASP A 235 -5.00 27.75 -2.45
N THR A 236 -4.17 27.80 -1.41
CA THR A 236 -2.90 27.05 -1.35
C THR A 236 -3.12 25.53 -1.47
N LEU A 237 -4.15 24.99 -0.83
CA LEU A 237 -4.47 23.56 -0.93
C LEU A 237 -4.88 23.20 -2.36
N THR A 238 -5.77 24.02 -2.94
CA THR A 238 -6.22 23.83 -4.31
C THR A 238 -5.06 23.85 -5.30
N PHE A 239 -4.09 24.76 -5.12
CA PHE A 239 -2.89 24.83 -5.96
C PHE A 239 -2.05 23.56 -5.87
N HIS A 240 -1.75 23.07 -4.65
CA HIS A 240 -0.95 21.85 -4.48
C HIS A 240 -1.67 20.61 -5.00
N VAL A 241 -2.97 20.49 -4.74
CA VAL A 241 -3.78 19.39 -5.28
C VAL A 241 -3.76 19.41 -6.80
N ALA A 242 -3.91 20.58 -7.43
CA ALA A 242 -3.83 20.70 -8.89
C ALA A 242 -2.47 20.26 -9.43
N LEU A 243 -1.36 20.65 -8.80
CA LEU A 243 -0.01 20.21 -9.21
C LEU A 243 0.13 18.69 -9.16
N VAL A 244 -0.30 18.05 -8.07
CA VAL A 244 -0.23 16.60 -7.93
C VAL A 244 -1.06 15.90 -9.00
N PHE A 245 -2.28 16.37 -9.26
CA PHE A 245 -3.13 15.80 -10.32
C PHE A 245 -2.53 15.96 -11.70
N VAL A 246 -1.92 17.12 -12.01
CA VAL A 246 -1.25 17.33 -13.31
C VAL A 246 -0.10 16.35 -13.49
N VAL A 247 0.77 16.17 -12.48
CA VAL A 247 1.89 15.23 -12.57
C VAL A 247 1.38 13.79 -12.74
N ALA A 248 0.38 13.38 -11.97
CA ALA A 248 -0.22 12.05 -12.07
C ALA A 248 -0.88 11.84 -13.45
N PHE A 249 -1.58 12.84 -13.96
CA PHE A 249 -2.21 12.79 -15.29
C PHE A 249 -1.18 12.69 -16.42
N LEU A 250 -0.09 13.45 -16.36
CA LEU A 250 1.01 13.34 -17.32
C LEU A 250 1.63 11.95 -17.31
N GLY A 251 1.86 11.38 -16.11
CA GLY A 251 2.33 10.00 -15.97
C GLY A 251 1.36 8.98 -16.58
N TYR A 252 0.06 9.17 -16.37
CA TYR A 252 -0.98 8.35 -17.00
C TYR A 252 -0.96 8.45 -18.52
N MET A 253 -0.86 9.66 -19.09
CA MET A 253 -0.79 9.88 -20.54
C MET A 253 0.44 9.19 -21.16
N VAL A 254 1.61 9.31 -20.52
CA VAL A 254 2.83 8.59 -20.95
C VAL A 254 2.60 7.08 -20.91
N SER A 255 2.02 6.55 -19.84
CA SER A 255 1.69 5.12 -19.74
C SER A 255 0.76 4.64 -20.84
N GLN A 256 -0.29 5.40 -21.18
CA GLN A 256 -1.19 5.06 -22.29
C GLN A 256 -0.49 5.12 -23.65
N THR A 257 0.37 6.11 -23.87
CA THR A 257 1.16 6.24 -25.09
C THR A 257 2.09 5.04 -25.26
N VAL A 258 2.81 4.64 -24.19
CA VAL A 258 3.69 3.45 -24.21
C VAL A 258 2.90 2.18 -24.55
N LYS A 259 1.70 2.01 -23.99
CA LYS A 259 0.84 0.85 -24.33
C LYS A 259 0.47 0.77 -25.80
N VAL A 260 0.22 1.93 -26.44
CA VAL A 260 -0.15 1.97 -27.87
C VAL A 260 1.03 1.60 -28.77
N TYR A 261 2.22 2.14 -28.47
CA TYR A 261 3.40 1.92 -29.33
C TYR A 261 4.18 0.62 -29.00
N TYR A 262 4.09 0.15 -27.76
CA TYR A 262 4.79 -1.03 -27.26
C TYR A 262 3.84 -1.96 -26.49
N PRO A 263 2.90 -2.64 -27.18
CA PRO A 263 1.91 -3.49 -26.49
C PRO A 263 2.53 -4.66 -25.71
N VAL A 264 3.78 -5.04 -26.04
CA VAL A 264 4.55 -6.07 -25.28
C VAL A 264 5.03 -5.55 -23.92
N LEU A 265 5.22 -4.22 -23.80
CA LEU A 265 5.57 -3.58 -22.54
C LEU A 265 4.28 -3.14 -21.79
N GLU A 266 3.32 -4.04 -21.64
CA GLU A 266 2.16 -3.77 -20.79
C GLU A 266 2.61 -3.53 -19.36
N LEU A 267 3.02 -2.32 -19.08
CA LEU A 267 3.14 -1.79 -17.74
C LEU A 267 1.73 -1.80 -17.13
N GLN A 268 1.46 -2.84 -16.35
CA GLN A 268 0.12 -3.18 -15.84
C GLN A 268 -0.35 -2.23 -14.74
N ILE A 269 -0.44 -0.95 -15.07
CA ILE A 269 -1.18 0.02 -14.27
C ILE A 269 -2.58 0.09 -14.87
N GLY A 270 -3.50 -0.73 -14.39
CA GLY A 270 -4.92 -0.59 -14.70
C GLY A 270 -5.62 -1.69 -15.50
N ARG A 271 -5.13 -2.91 -15.60
CA ARG A 271 -5.87 -4.02 -16.24
C ARG A 271 -7.04 -4.59 -15.44
N ALA A 272 -7.22 -4.21 -14.20
CA ALA A 272 -8.35 -4.69 -13.38
C ALA A 272 -9.72 -4.18 -13.84
N SER A 273 -9.79 -3.13 -14.68
CA SER A 273 -11.07 -2.49 -15.02
C SER A 273 -11.58 -2.71 -16.46
N CYS A 274 -10.89 -3.45 -17.32
CA CYS A 274 -11.27 -3.54 -18.75
C CYS A 274 -11.62 -4.94 -19.24
N ARG A 275 -11.88 -5.92 -18.37
CA ARG A 275 -12.28 -7.28 -18.81
C ARG A 275 -13.66 -7.72 -18.33
N GLU A 276 -14.55 -6.76 -18.10
CA GLU A 276 -15.98 -7.02 -18.02
C GLU A 276 -16.69 -6.30 -19.19
N ARG A 277 -16.64 -6.91 -20.35
CA ARG A 277 -17.63 -6.80 -21.42
C ARG A 277 -17.75 -8.13 -22.14
#